data_1a51f3018435ff1b0150f4d94fd73930
#
_entry.id   1a51f3018435ff1b0150f4d94fd73930
#
_cell.length_a   1.000
_cell.length_b   1.000
_cell.length_c   1.000
_cell.angle_alpha   90.00
_cell.angle_beta   90.00
_cell.angle_gamma   90.00
#
_symmetry.space_group_name_H-M   'P 1'
#
loop_
_entity.id
_entity.type
_entity.pdbx_description
1 polymer ?
#
loop_
_entity_poly.entity_id
_entity_poly.type
_entity_poly.pdbx_seq_one_letter_code
_entity_poly.pdbx_strand_id
1 'polypeptide(L)'
;MSNQAKTMYAIDLNEAADMIEAGGKKRTVVLQGPMGSGKSSVLWTLADRMPTHTPCYVDCTTKDLGDLTIPNVMMLDDETGCVRYVPNEELGLHLNKPIIMMVDEFGKNRGIQNAMLRLMLERVMGSHKLHKDSIVF
;
A
#
# COMPACT_ATOMS: atom_id res chain seq x y z
N MET A 1 -23.32 9.51 -32.71
CA MET A 1 -23.52 9.99 -31.30
C MET A 1 -22.34 9.53 -30.47
N SER A 2 -21.47 10.45 -30.16
CA SER A 2 -20.36 10.17 -29.27
C SER A 2 -20.94 10.02 -27.85
N ASN A 3 -21.00 8.80 -27.33
CA ASN A 3 -21.10 8.59 -25.89
C ASN A 3 -19.79 9.09 -25.27
N GLN A 4 -19.71 10.37 -25.04
CA GLN A 4 -18.85 10.89 -24.01
C GLN A 4 -19.42 10.37 -22.70
N ALA A 5 -18.92 9.23 -22.25
CA ALA A 5 -19.00 8.88 -20.85
C ALA A 5 -18.42 10.10 -20.13
N LYS A 6 -19.28 10.92 -19.56
CA LYS A 6 -18.86 12.00 -18.67
C LYS A 6 -18.00 11.34 -17.62
N THR A 7 -16.71 11.56 -17.68
CA THR A 7 -15.78 11.25 -16.61
C THR A 7 -16.20 12.13 -15.44
N MET A 8 -17.09 11.64 -14.61
CA MET A 8 -17.75 12.43 -13.57
C MET A 8 -16.80 12.92 -12.49
N TYR A 9 -15.54 12.41 -12.47
CA TYR A 9 -14.57 12.70 -11.42
C TYR A 9 -13.14 12.68 -11.96
N ALA A 10 -12.84 13.53 -12.92
CA ALA A 10 -11.45 13.79 -13.29
C ALA A 10 -10.88 14.82 -12.31
N ILE A 11 -9.77 14.48 -11.66
CA ILE A 11 -9.07 15.35 -10.71
C ILE A 11 -7.61 15.50 -11.15
N ASP A 12 -6.99 16.59 -10.75
CA ASP A 12 -5.55 16.77 -10.95
C ASP A 12 -4.75 16.08 -9.83
N LEU A 13 -3.42 16.07 -9.95
CA LEU A 13 -2.55 15.39 -8.99
C LEU A 13 -2.55 16.07 -7.61
N ASN A 14 -2.76 17.37 -7.54
CA ASN A 14 -2.85 18.08 -6.26
C ASN A 14 -4.16 17.75 -5.54
N GLU A 15 -5.28 17.71 -6.26
CA GLU A 15 -6.57 17.27 -5.73
C GLU A 15 -6.50 15.81 -5.26
N ALA A 16 -5.80 14.94 -6.01
CA ALA A 16 -5.57 13.57 -5.61
C ALA A 16 -4.80 13.49 -4.27
N ALA A 17 -3.74 14.28 -4.13
CA ALA A 17 -2.97 14.36 -2.89
C ALA A 17 -3.83 14.87 -1.72
N ASP A 18 -4.67 15.87 -1.95
CA ASP A 18 -5.61 16.40 -0.94
C ASP A 18 -6.58 15.33 -0.46
N MET A 19 -7.15 14.55 -1.37
CA MET A 19 -8.08 13.46 -1.04
C MET A 19 -7.40 12.33 -0.26
N ILE A 20 -6.18 11.96 -0.64
CA ILE A 20 -5.41 10.91 0.03
C ILE A 20 -5.02 11.37 1.43
N GLU A 21 -4.55 12.58 1.58
CA GLU A 21 -4.20 13.15 2.89
C GLU A 21 -5.41 13.21 3.83
N ALA A 22 -6.56 13.61 3.32
CA ALA A 22 -7.79 13.72 4.10
C ALA A 22 -8.40 12.38 4.52
N GLY A 23 -8.37 11.37 3.63
CA GLY A 23 -9.09 10.11 3.81
C GLY A 23 -8.23 8.86 3.95
N GLY A 24 -6.95 8.93 3.60
CA GLY A 24 -6.08 7.76 3.42
C GLY A 24 -5.77 6.96 4.68
N LYS A 25 -5.92 7.54 5.86
CA LYS A 25 -5.78 6.82 7.14
C LYS A 25 -6.91 5.83 7.38
N LYS A 26 -8.11 6.17 6.97
CA LYS A 26 -9.32 5.39 7.22
C LYS A 26 -9.68 4.47 6.07
N ARG A 27 -9.38 4.89 4.86
CA ARG A 27 -9.73 4.17 3.63
C ARG A 27 -8.58 4.25 2.65
N THR A 28 -8.41 3.20 1.86
CA THR A 28 -7.48 3.22 0.74
C THR A 28 -8.12 3.98 -0.42
N VAL A 29 -7.43 5.00 -0.90
CA VAL A 29 -7.84 5.76 -2.08
C VAL A 29 -7.21 5.13 -3.31
N VAL A 30 -8.03 4.81 -4.31
CA VAL A 30 -7.56 4.23 -5.55
C VAL A 30 -7.51 5.31 -6.62
N LEU A 31 -6.31 5.54 -7.17
CA LEU A 31 -6.10 6.43 -8.30
C LEU A 31 -6.12 5.63 -9.60
N GLN A 32 -6.97 6.02 -10.52
CA GLN A 32 -7.05 5.43 -11.84
C GLN A 32 -6.71 6.48 -12.90
N GLY A 33 -5.84 6.10 -13.82
CA GLY A 33 -5.46 7.01 -14.90
C GLY A 33 -4.51 6.33 -15.88
N PRO A 34 -4.27 6.95 -17.05
CA PRO A 34 -3.39 6.41 -18.07
C PRO A 34 -1.93 6.36 -17.59
N MET A 35 -1.14 5.54 -18.25
CA MET A 35 0.31 5.51 -18.06
C MET A 35 0.90 6.89 -18.37
N GLY A 36 1.90 7.29 -17.57
CA GLY A 36 2.55 8.59 -17.75
C GLY A 36 1.76 9.80 -17.25
N SER A 37 0.64 9.59 -16.54
CA SER A 37 -0.13 10.67 -15.93
C SER A 37 0.49 11.28 -14.67
N GLY A 38 1.64 10.76 -14.21
CA GLY A 38 2.35 11.27 -13.03
C GLY A 38 1.81 10.77 -11.70
N LYS A 39 1.04 9.66 -11.69
CA LYS A 39 0.47 9.09 -10.45
C LYS A 39 1.53 8.83 -9.38
N SER A 40 2.71 8.35 -9.75
CA SER A 40 3.81 8.09 -8.81
C SER A 40 4.37 9.36 -8.16
N SER A 41 4.23 10.51 -8.76
CA SER A 41 4.66 11.78 -8.16
C SER A 41 3.82 12.16 -6.93
N VAL A 42 2.62 11.62 -6.81
CA VAL A 42 1.73 11.86 -5.67
C VAL A 42 2.35 11.37 -4.36
N LEU A 43 3.07 10.24 -4.40
CA LEU A 43 3.78 9.73 -3.22
C LEU A 43 4.77 10.75 -2.66
N TRP A 44 5.55 11.36 -3.53
CA TRP A 44 6.56 12.34 -3.13
C TRP A 44 5.94 13.67 -2.67
N THR A 45 4.86 14.08 -3.32
CA THR A 45 4.06 15.24 -2.87
C THR A 45 3.53 15.03 -1.46
N LEU A 46 2.98 13.84 -1.18
CA LEU A 46 2.51 13.50 0.16
C LEU A 46 3.64 13.40 1.18
N ALA A 47 4.78 12.84 0.79
CA ALA A 47 5.96 12.77 1.66
C ALA A 47 6.45 14.16 2.06
N ASP A 48 6.45 15.12 1.15
CA ASP A 48 6.82 16.51 1.43
C ASP A 48 5.83 17.19 2.37
N ARG A 49 4.54 16.91 2.22
CA ARG A 49 3.48 17.45 3.10
C ARG A 49 3.45 16.82 4.48
N MET A 50 3.91 15.58 4.58
CA MET A 50 3.81 14.76 5.79
C MET A 50 5.20 14.24 6.19
N PRO A 51 6.09 15.10 6.70
CA PRO A 51 7.50 14.74 6.94
C PRO A 51 7.68 13.70 8.06
N THR A 52 6.67 13.47 8.90
CA THR A 52 6.70 12.42 9.92
C THR A 52 6.40 11.03 9.37
N HIS A 53 5.92 10.93 8.14
CA HIS A 53 5.59 9.67 7.47
C HIS A 53 6.74 9.22 6.57
N THR A 54 7.03 7.92 6.59
CA THR A 54 8.02 7.32 5.70
C THR A 54 7.35 6.89 4.40
N PRO A 55 7.79 7.37 3.23
CA PRO A 55 7.24 6.93 1.96
C PRO A 55 7.71 5.52 1.60
N CYS A 56 6.77 4.68 1.15
CA CYS A 56 7.04 3.33 0.67
C CYS A 56 6.38 3.14 -0.70
N TYR A 57 7.17 2.79 -1.69
CA TYR A 57 6.68 2.46 -3.02
C TYR A 57 6.71 0.96 -3.24
N VAL A 58 5.57 0.38 -3.59
CA VAL A 58 5.44 -1.05 -3.88
C VAL A 58 4.99 -1.22 -5.32
N ASP A 59 5.88 -1.70 -6.16
CA ASP A 59 5.57 -2.10 -7.54
C ASP A 59 5.23 -3.59 -7.56
N CYS A 60 3.94 -3.89 -7.69
CA CYS A 60 3.44 -5.25 -7.67
C CYS A 60 3.84 -6.07 -8.91
N THR A 61 4.28 -5.44 -9.98
CA THR A 61 4.74 -6.15 -11.19
C THR A 61 6.08 -6.85 -10.98
N THR A 62 6.88 -6.37 -10.03
CA THR A 62 8.21 -6.90 -9.72
C THR A 62 8.23 -7.81 -8.49
N LYS A 63 7.07 -8.06 -7.87
CA LYS A 63 6.94 -8.79 -6.61
C LYS A 63 6.25 -10.14 -6.79
N ASP A 64 6.75 -11.13 -6.07
CA ASP A 64 6.08 -12.40 -5.79
C ASP A 64 5.60 -12.42 -4.33
N LEU A 65 4.80 -13.42 -3.96
CA LEU A 65 4.34 -13.56 -2.57
C LEU A 65 5.50 -13.66 -1.58
N GLY A 66 6.57 -14.35 -1.94
CA GLY A 66 7.78 -14.45 -1.13
C GLY A 66 8.54 -13.14 -0.95
N ASP A 67 8.28 -12.14 -1.78
CA ASP A 67 8.83 -10.79 -1.63
C ASP A 67 8.04 -9.93 -0.63
N LEU A 68 6.83 -10.36 -0.29
CA LEU A 68 5.98 -9.63 0.66
C LEU A 68 6.16 -10.11 2.09
N THR A 69 6.12 -11.42 2.31
CA THR A 69 6.29 -12.04 3.61
C THR A 69 7.09 -13.32 3.52
N ILE A 70 7.89 -13.58 4.54
CA ILE A 70 8.68 -14.81 4.67
C ILE A 70 8.25 -15.55 5.94
N PRO A 71 8.05 -16.88 5.89
CA PRO A 71 7.77 -17.66 7.08
C PRO A 71 9.01 -17.75 7.97
N ASN A 72 8.81 -17.50 9.26
CA ASN A 72 9.81 -17.69 10.29
C ASN A 72 9.26 -18.66 11.36
N VAL A 73 10.00 -19.73 11.61
CA VAL A 73 9.62 -20.72 12.62
C VAL A 73 10.05 -20.23 14.00
N MET A 74 9.09 -20.19 14.91
CA MET A 74 9.33 -19.82 16.30
C MET A 74 9.00 -20.99 17.20
N MET A 75 9.95 -21.39 18.04
CA MET A 75 9.70 -22.37 19.08
C MET A 75 9.18 -21.65 20.33
N LEU A 76 8.06 -22.11 20.84
CA LEU A 76 7.43 -21.58 22.08
C LEU A 76 7.95 -22.33 23.29
N ASP A 77 8.19 -23.64 23.13
CA ASP A 77 8.81 -24.55 24.07
C ASP A 77 9.50 -25.69 23.30
N ASP A 78 9.98 -26.75 24.01
CA ASP A 78 10.71 -27.87 23.40
C ASP A 78 9.84 -28.72 22.44
N GLU A 79 8.51 -28.65 22.56
CA GLU A 79 7.58 -29.49 21.79
C GLU A 79 6.65 -28.68 20.87
N THR A 80 6.46 -27.39 21.16
CA THR A 80 5.48 -26.54 20.47
C THR A 80 6.15 -25.44 19.67
N GLY A 81 5.90 -25.42 18.38
CA GLY A 81 6.35 -24.35 17.48
C GLY A 81 5.19 -23.73 16.72
N CYS A 82 5.43 -22.59 16.17
CA CYS A 82 4.52 -21.92 15.25
C CYS A 82 5.29 -21.23 14.11
N VAL A 83 4.59 -20.94 13.04
CA VAL A 83 5.13 -20.12 11.94
C VAL A 83 4.58 -18.71 12.05
N ARG A 84 5.48 -17.75 12.02
CA ARG A 84 5.13 -16.34 11.91
C ARG A 84 5.56 -15.84 10.54
N TYR A 85 4.68 -15.15 9.84
CA TYR A 85 5.02 -14.50 8.58
C TYR A 85 5.56 -13.09 8.86
N VAL A 86 6.80 -12.86 8.46
CA VAL A 86 7.52 -11.60 8.66
C VAL A 86 7.48 -10.80 7.36
N PRO A 87 7.00 -9.55 7.38
CA PRO A 87 6.94 -8.73 6.19
C PRO A 87 8.33 -8.27 5.74
N ASN A 88 8.48 -8.06 4.43
CA ASN A 88 9.69 -7.47 3.86
C ASN A 88 9.87 -6.03 4.38
N GLU A 89 11.10 -5.65 4.69
CA GLU A 89 11.42 -4.31 5.18
C GLU A 89 11.02 -3.18 4.23
N GLU A 90 11.00 -3.44 2.91
CA GLU A 90 10.56 -2.45 1.90
C GLU A 90 9.13 -1.98 2.10
N LEU A 91 8.30 -2.78 2.76
CA LEU A 91 6.91 -2.43 3.08
C LEU A 91 6.78 -1.48 4.27
N GLY A 92 7.81 -1.34 5.08
CA GLY A 92 7.84 -0.43 6.21
C GLY A 92 7.02 -0.84 7.44
N LEU A 93 6.38 -2.01 7.43
CA LEU A 93 5.53 -2.44 8.55
C LEU A 93 6.33 -2.71 9.83
N HIS A 94 7.59 -3.13 9.70
CA HIS A 94 8.49 -3.41 10.82
C HIS A 94 8.88 -2.16 11.62
N LEU A 95 8.76 -0.98 11.03
CA LEU A 95 9.14 0.29 11.67
C LEU A 95 8.21 0.67 12.81
N ASN A 96 6.98 0.18 12.81
CA ASN A 96 5.92 0.58 13.74
C ASN A 96 5.74 2.12 13.82
N LYS A 97 5.89 2.77 12.69
CA LYS A 97 5.78 4.22 12.50
C LYS A 97 4.82 4.50 11.36
N PRO A 98 4.27 5.73 11.29
CA PRO A 98 3.42 6.12 10.17
C PRO A 98 4.17 6.03 8.84
N ILE A 99 3.54 5.38 7.86
CA ILE A 99 4.07 5.29 6.50
C ILE A 99 3.03 5.82 5.50
N ILE A 100 3.51 6.24 4.34
CA ILE A 100 2.69 6.47 3.16
C ILE A 100 3.07 5.41 2.16
N MET A 101 2.20 4.45 1.93
CA MET A 101 2.43 3.36 0.99
C MET A 101 1.66 3.59 -0.29
N MET A 102 2.39 3.69 -1.40
CA MET A 102 1.81 3.66 -2.73
C MET A 102 1.91 2.23 -3.27
N VAL A 103 0.75 1.64 -3.57
CA VAL A 103 0.65 0.31 -4.17
C VAL A 103 0.35 0.49 -5.65
N ASP A 104 1.34 0.21 -6.49
CA ASP A 104 1.24 0.40 -7.94
C ASP A 104 1.03 -0.95 -8.65
N GLU A 105 0.19 -0.96 -9.67
CA GLU A 105 -0.04 -2.10 -10.56
C GLU A 105 -0.52 -3.39 -9.82
N PHE A 106 -1.29 -3.24 -8.75
CA PHE A 106 -1.68 -4.37 -7.90
C PHE A 106 -2.60 -5.39 -8.60
N GLY A 107 -3.25 -5.00 -9.69
CA GLY A 107 -4.14 -5.87 -10.46
C GLY A 107 -3.46 -6.81 -11.45
N LYS A 108 -2.15 -6.72 -11.62
CA LYS A 108 -1.40 -7.49 -12.64
C LYS A 108 -1.17 -8.96 -12.26
N ASN A 109 -1.12 -9.29 -10.99
CA ASN A 109 -0.87 -10.63 -10.47
C ASN A 109 -1.88 -10.97 -9.38
N ARG A 110 -2.66 -12.04 -9.56
CA ARG A 110 -3.71 -12.42 -8.60
C ARG A 110 -3.20 -12.78 -7.21
N GLY A 111 -2.07 -13.47 -7.10
CA GLY A 111 -1.49 -13.82 -5.80
C GLY A 111 -1.09 -12.59 -5.00
N ILE A 112 -0.41 -11.66 -5.64
CA ILE A 112 -0.05 -10.37 -5.06
C ILE A 112 -1.29 -9.54 -4.77
N GLN A 113 -2.25 -9.52 -5.69
CA GLN A 113 -3.50 -8.79 -5.52
C GLN A 113 -4.23 -9.18 -4.23
N ASN A 114 -4.36 -10.46 -3.94
CA ASN A 114 -5.02 -10.93 -2.74
C ASN A 114 -4.30 -10.51 -1.45
N ALA A 115 -2.98 -10.63 -1.42
CA ALA A 115 -2.19 -10.19 -0.28
C ALA A 115 -2.27 -8.67 -0.07
N MET A 116 -2.19 -7.91 -1.15
CA MET A 116 -2.27 -6.44 -1.09
C MET A 116 -3.68 -5.95 -0.76
N LEU A 117 -4.74 -6.63 -1.21
CA LEU A 117 -6.12 -6.30 -0.82
C LEU A 117 -6.31 -6.39 0.69
N ARG A 118 -5.77 -7.42 1.33
CA ARG A 118 -5.81 -7.52 2.79
C ARG A 118 -5.11 -6.35 3.47
N LEU A 119 -3.92 -5.98 2.98
CA LEU A 119 -3.19 -4.83 3.48
C LEU A 119 -3.98 -3.52 3.28
N MET A 120 -4.58 -3.35 2.11
CA MET A 120 -5.33 -2.15 1.77
C MET A 120 -6.64 -2.01 2.57
N LEU A 121 -7.31 -3.12 2.87
CA LEU A 121 -8.59 -3.14 3.57
C LEU A 121 -8.44 -3.27 5.08
N GLU A 122 -7.60 -4.20 5.53
CA GLU A 122 -7.44 -4.53 6.95
C GLU A 122 -6.20 -3.90 7.58
N ARG A 123 -5.31 -3.35 6.77
CA ARG A 123 -4.05 -2.74 7.22
C ARG A 123 -3.12 -3.75 7.92
N VAL A 124 -3.16 -4.99 7.47
CA VAL A 124 -2.39 -6.11 8.03
C VAL A 124 -1.68 -6.86 6.92
N MET A 125 -0.44 -7.24 7.17
CA MET A 125 0.30 -8.18 6.34
C MET A 125 1.06 -9.17 7.24
N GLY A 126 0.82 -10.46 7.04
CA GLY A 126 1.31 -11.48 7.95
C GLY A 126 0.78 -11.26 9.37
N SER A 127 1.66 -11.18 10.34
CA SER A 127 1.33 -10.89 11.75
C SER A 127 1.52 -9.42 12.13
N HIS A 128 1.84 -8.56 11.16
CA HIS A 128 2.13 -7.15 11.41
C HIS A 128 0.99 -6.26 10.93
N LYS A 129 0.62 -5.32 11.79
CA LYS A 129 -0.37 -4.30 11.52
C LYS A 129 0.32 -2.97 11.20
N LEU A 130 -0.18 -2.25 10.19
CA LEU A 130 0.27 -0.89 9.93
C LEU A 130 0.00 0.03 11.12
N HIS A 131 0.88 0.99 11.32
CA HIS A 131 0.62 2.06 12.27
C HIS A 131 -0.70 2.77 11.92
N LYS A 132 -1.49 3.11 12.95
CA LYS A 132 -2.85 3.69 12.78
C LYS A 132 -2.92 4.95 11.93
N ASP A 133 -1.83 5.71 11.88
CA ASP A 133 -1.75 6.95 11.10
C ASP A 133 -1.18 6.75 9.69
N SER A 134 -0.90 5.51 9.31
CA SER A 134 -0.40 5.19 7.97
C SER A 134 -1.46 5.41 6.90
N ILE A 135 -0.99 5.79 5.72
CA ILE A 135 -1.79 6.01 4.52
C ILE A 135 -1.41 4.97 3.48
N VAL A 136 -2.42 4.40 2.81
CA VAL A 136 -2.24 3.48 1.69
C VAL A 136 -3.08 3.97 0.52
N PHE A 137 -2.49 4.01 -0.66
CA PHE A 137 -3.18 4.37 -1.90
C PHE A 137 -2.61 3.68 -3.13
#